data_efac5e37c3ae1d52a34ad01620856d20
#
_entry.id   efac5e37c3ae1d52a34ad01620856d20
#
_cell.length_a   1.000
_cell.length_b   1.000
_cell.length_c   1.000
_cell.angle_alpha   90.00
_cell.angle_beta   90.00
_cell.angle_gamma   90.00
#
_symmetry.space_group_name_H-M   'P 1'
#
loop_
_entity.id
_entity.type
_entity.pdbx_description
1 polymer ?
#
loop_
_entity_poly.entity_id
_entity_poly.type
_entity_poly.pdbx_seq_one_letter_code
_entity_poly.pdbx_strand_id
1 'polypeptide(L)'
;MDQGSRSFRELLEKRPLNVQAVFGGEPVALVSGRDIAAAARRTGSIVLAANVRNPLTIKGVLMAARDLNAFVLLELAKSESTYCGCTFENVPQLALQYSSELGGGVPFGLHVDHYAIKSREDLLKSIPHLRKLVESGWTSVAI
;
A
#
# COMPACT_ATOMS: atom_id res chain seq x y z
N MET A 1 24.49 7.58 -15.78
CA MET A 1 23.24 7.52 -15.00
C MET A 1 23.00 6.07 -14.62
N ASP A 2 22.91 5.80 -13.34
CA ASP A 2 22.81 4.45 -12.79
C ASP A 2 21.46 3.82 -13.19
N GLN A 3 21.46 2.56 -13.59
CA GLN A 3 20.25 1.80 -13.97
C GLN A 3 19.21 1.81 -12.84
N GLY A 4 19.63 1.76 -11.58
CA GLY A 4 18.75 1.85 -10.43
C GLY A 4 17.97 3.15 -10.34
N SER A 5 18.61 4.27 -10.67
CA SER A 5 17.99 5.61 -10.69
C SER A 5 16.94 5.75 -11.81
N ARG A 6 17.12 5.06 -12.93
CA ARG A 6 16.15 5.06 -14.03
C ARG A 6 14.93 4.21 -13.70
N SER A 7 15.14 2.99 -13.21
CA SER A 7 14.06 2.07 -12.83
C SER A 7 13.17 2.66 -11.73
N PHE A 8 13.78 3.36 -10.76
CA PHE A 8 13.03 4.00 -9.69
C PHE A 8 12.15 5.15 -10.21
N ARG A 9 12.66 6.00 -11.11
CA ARG A 9 11.86 7.06 -11.74
C ARG A 9 10.69 6.51 -12.54
N GLU A 10 10.91 5.47 -13.35
CA GLU A 10 9.84 4.80 -14.08
C GLU A 10 8.76 4.21 -13.15
N LEU A 11 9.15 3.76 -11.96
CA LEU A 11 8.22 3.27 -10.94
C LEU A 11 7.38 4.41 -10.35
N LEU A 12 7.99 5.56 -10.07
CA LEU A 12 7.28 6.74 -9.57
C LEU A 12 6.24 7.27 -10.58
N GLU A 13 6.56 7.25 -11.86
CA GLU A 13 5.65 7.66 -12.95
C GLU A 13 4.42 6.73 -13.07
N LYS A 14 4.57 5.46 -12.69
CA LYS A 14 3.50 4.45 -12.73
C LYS A 14 2.63 4.42 -11.46
N ARG A 15 2.87 5.29 -10.50
CA ARG A 15 2.02 5.36 -9.31
C ARG A 15 0.56 5.64 -9.69
N PRO A 16 -0.42 5.03 -8.98
CA PRO A 16 -1.84 5.32 -9.19
C PRO A 16 -2.16 6.81 -9.05
N LEU A 17 -3.14 7.30 -9.78
CA LEU A 17 -3.52 8.73 -9.77
C LEU A 17 -3.88 9.23 -8.37
N ASN A 18 -4.55 8.41 -7.56
CA ASN A 18 -4.87 8.76 -6.17
C ASN A 18 -3.61 8.92 -5.32
N VAL A 19 -2.61 8.06 -5.51
CA VAL A 19 -1.29 8.17 -4.83
C VAL A 19 -0.57 9.44 -5.28
N GLN A 20 -0.58 9.74 -6.58
CA GLN A 20 0.01 10.96 -7.10
C GLN A 20 -0.68 12.21 -6.55
N ALA A 21 -2.01 12.19 -6.39
CA ALA A 21 -2.76 13.32 -5.85
C ALA A 21 -2.46 13.58 -4.36
N VAL A 22 -2.29 12.51 -3.57
CA VAL A 22 -2.07 12.62 -2.12
C VAL A 22 -0.59 12.79 -1.77
N PHE A 23 0.30 12.12 -2.49
CA PHE A 23 1.73 12.00 -2.15
C PHE A 23 2.66 12.45 -3.29
N GLY A 24 2.16 13.23 -4.24
CA GLY A 24 2.83 13.51 -5.52
C GLY A 24 4.26 14.00 -5.45
N GLY A 25 4.62 14.76 -4.41
CA GLY A 25 5.98 15.28 -4.21
C GLY A 25 6.95 14.29 -3.56
N GLU A 26 6.46 13.21 -2.98
CA GLU A 26 7.29 12.29 -2.20
C GLU A 26 7.87 11.17 -3.07
N PRO A 27 9.20 10.94 -3.05
CA PRO A 27 9.84 9.93 -3.89
C PRO A 27 9.73 8.54 -3.28
N VAL A 28 8.51 8.04 -3.06
CA VAL A 28 8.26 6.70 -2.51
C VAL A 28 7.54 5.79 -3.51
N ALA A 29 7.92 4.53 -3.53
CA ALA A 29 7.41 3.52 -4.46
C ALA A 29 6.09 2.88 -3.99
N LEU A 30 5.11 3.71 -3.60
CA LEU A 30 3.74 3.24 -3.32
C LEU A 30 3.01 3.00 -4.65
N VAL A 31 2.78 1.74 -4.96
CA VAL A 31 2.25 1.30 -6.25
C VAL A 31 0.88 0.60 -6.11
N SER A 32 0.22 0.34 -7.23
CA SER A 32 -1.03 -0.40 -7.24
C SER A 32 -0.83 -1.86 -6.78
N GLY A 33 -1.71 -2.36 -5.91
CA GLY A 33 -1.75 -3.78 -5.56
C GLY A 33 -1.93 -4.68 -6.80
N ARG A 34 -2.65 -4.20 -7.83
CA ARG A 34 -2.77 -4.87 -9.13
C ARG A 34 -1.41 -5.06 -9.81
N ASP A 35 -0.56 -4.04 -9.80
CA ASP A 35 0.75 -4.09 -10.47
C ASP A 35 1.71 -5.01 -9.71
N ILE A 36 1.64 -5.01 -8.37
CA ILE A 36 2.36 -5.97 -7.53
C ILE A 36 1.94 -7.41 -7.87
N ALA A 37 0.64 -7.69 -7.89
CA ALA A 37 0.12 -9.01 -8.23
C ALA A 37 0.50 -9.44 -9.65
N ALA A 38 0.47 -8.52 -10.61
CA ALA A 38 0.89 -8.79 -11.99
C ALA A 38 2.40 -9.07 -12.09
N ALA A 39 3.23 -8.36 -11.33
CA ALA A 39 4.67 -8.60 -11.25
C ALA A 39 4.96 -9.98 -10.65
N ALA A 40 4.32 -10.33 -9.53
CA ALA A 40 4.45 -11.63 -8.89
C ALA A 40 4.09 -12.78 -9.84
N ARG A 41 2.98 -12.64 -10.57
CA ARG A 41 2.57 -13.65 -11.56
C ARG A 41 3.62 -13.86 -12.67
N ARG A 42 4.22 -12.76 -13.17
CA ARG A 42 5.26 -12.85 -14.22
C ARG A 42 6.55 -13.52 -13.73
N THR A 43 6.90 -13.33 -12.47
CA THR A 43 8.14 -13.86 -11.86
C THR A 43 7.94 -15.21 -11.18
N GLY A 44 6.71 -15.73 -11.12
CA GLY A 44 6.41 -16.96 -10.37
C GLY A 44 6.60 -16.79 -8.85
N SER A 45 6.50 -15.56 -8.35
CA SER A 45 6.70 -15.23 -6.93
C SER A 45 5.36 -15.15 -6.20
N ILE A 46 5.42 -15.25 -4.87
CA ILE A 46 4.29 -14.93 -3.99
C ILE A 46 4.40 -13.49 -3.52
N VAL A 47 3.27 -12.89 -3.15
CA VAL A 47 3.21 -11.59 -2.49
C VAL A 47 2.91 -11.81 -1.01
N LEU A 48 3.75 -11.26 -0.15
CA LEU A 48 3.42 -11.16 1.27
C LEU A 48 2.45 -9.99 1.45
N ALA A 49 1.28 -10.26 2.02
CA ALA A 49 0.39 -9.27 2.58
C ALA A 49 0.63 -9.25 4.11
N ALA A 50 1.27 -8.19 4.57
CA ALA A 50 1.67 -8.06 5.96
C ALA A 50 0.64 -7.26 6.74
N ASN A 51 -0.01 -7.87 7.70
CA ASN A 51 -1.00 -7.23 8.55
C ASN A 51 -0.32 -6.25 9.52
N VAL A 52 -0.64 -4.95 9.38
CA VAL A 52 0.00 -3.86 10.13
C VAL A 52 -0.93 -3.34 11.23
N ARG A 53 -0.85 -3.93 12.42
CA ARG A 53 -1.64 -3.54 13.61
C ARG A 53 -0.94 -2.52 14.51
N ASN A 54 0.33 -2.31 14.29
CA ASN A 54 1.18 -1.40 15.08
C ASN A 54 2.06 -0.59 14.14
N PRO A 55 2.25 0.72 14.36
CA PRO A 55 3.11 1.56 13.54
C PRO A 55 4.51 1.02 13.29
N LEU A 56 5.15 0.44 14.32
CA LEU A 56 6.50 -0.12 14.18
C LEU A 56 6.55 -1.36 13.28
N THR A 57 5.44 -2.09 13.15
CA THR A 57 5.34 -3.22 12.21
C THR A 57 5.48 -2.74 10.77
N ILE A 58 4.90 -1.59 10.43
CA ILE A 58 5.05 -0.98 9.08
C ILE A 58 6.53 -0.78 8.76
N LYS A 59 7.27 -0.13 9.67
CA LYS A 59 8.71 0.11 9.50
C LYS A 59 9.50 -1.19 9.36
N GLY A 60 9.25 -2.17 10.25
CA GLY A 60 9.92 -3.46 10.22
C GLY A 60 9.68 -4.23 8.93
N VAL A 61 8.45 -4.25 8.43
CA VAL A 61 8.09 -4.90 7.15
C VAL A 61 8.79 -4.23 5.96
N LEU A 62 8.79 -2.89 5.90
CA LEU A 62 9.49 -2.15 4.83
C LEU A 62 11.02 -2.36 4.90
N MET A 63 11.61 -2.42 6.10
CA MET A 63 13.02 -2.76 6.26
C MET A 63 13.34 -4.16 5.73
N ALA A 64 12.56 -5.15 6.11
CA ALA A 64 12.73 -6.53 5.64
C ALA A 64 12.56 -6.62 4.12
N ALA A 65 11.56 -5.96 3.55
CA ALA A 65 11.34 -5.91 2.10
C ALA A 65 12.53 -5.27 1.36
N ARG A 66 13.09 -4.18 1.90
CA ARG A 66 14.31 -3.56 1.37
C ARG A 66 15.49 -4.52 1.38
N ASP A 67 15.76 -5.15 2.51
CA ASP A 67 16.91 -6.01 2.71
C ASP A 67 16.84 -7.29 1.85
N LEU A 68 15.62 -7.75 1.55
CA LEU A 68 15.35 -8.89 0.67
C LEU A 68 15.13 -8.50 -0.80
N ASN A 69 15.21 -7.21 -1.15
CA ASN A 69 14.87 -6.70 -2.48
C ASN A 69 13.49 -7.20 -2.97
N ALA A 70 12.50 -7.13 -2.10
CA ALA A 70 11.16 -7.64 -2.31
C ALA A 70 10.13 -6.50 -2.39
N PHE A 71 8.97 -6.80 -2.94
CA PHE A 71 7.77 -5.97 -2.85
C PHE A 71 6.80 -6.57 -1.81
N VAL A 72 5.93 -5.74 -1.24
CA VAL A 72 5.03 -6.14 -0.16
C VAL A 72 3.70 -5.40 -0.21
N LEU A 73 2.64 -6.02 0.26
CA LEU A 73 1.40 -5.33 0.63
C LEU A 73 1.41 -5.09 2.14
N LEU A 74 1.18 -3.84 2.53
CA LEU A 74 0.86 -3.47 3.90
C LEU A 74 -0.66 -3.51 4.02
N GLU A 75 -1.20 -4.42 4.81
CA GLU A 75 -2.64 -4.60 4.90
C GLU A 75 -3.20 -4.28 6.28
N LEU A 76 -4.44 -3.81 6.29
CA LEU A 76 -5.23 -3.61 7.49
C LEU A 76 -6.66 -4.08 7.24
N ALA A 77 -7.16 -4.98 8.09
CA ALA A 77 -8.52 -5.44 7.99
C ALA A 77 -9.51 -4.37 8.48
N LYS A 78 -10.69 -4.30 7.85
CA LYS A 78 -11.74 -3.35 8.22
C LYS A 78 -12.07 -3.37 9.71
N SER A 79 -12.17 -4.55 10.31
CA SER A 79 -12.45 -4.68 11.74
C SER A 79 -11.29 -4.20 12.63
N GLU A 80 -10.05 -4.38 12.18
CA GLU A 80 -8.86 -4.06 12.98
C GLU A 80 -8.61 -2.57 13.08
N SER A 81 -9.00 -1.80 12.07
CA SER A 81 -8.85 -0.33 12.06
C SER A 81 -9.56 0.39 13.20
N THR A 82 -10.41 -0.30 13.96
CA THR A 82 -11.18 0.28 15.07
C THR A 82 -10.59 0.03 16.45
N TYR A 83 -9.64 -0.90 16.59
CA TYR A 83 -9.11 -1.28 17.91
C TYR A 83 -7.58 -1.43 18.00
N CYS A 84 -6.87 -1.44 16.88
CA CYS A 84 -5.41 -1.49 16.91
C CYS A 84 -4.78 -0.09 16.80
N GLY A 85 -3.46 0.01 16.96
CA GLY A 85 -2.73 1.27 16.84
C GLY A 85 -2.64 1.84 15.42
N CYS A 86 -3.04 1.06 14.41
CA CYS A 86 -3.13 1.45 13.02
C CYS A 86 -4.59 1.66 12.61
N THR A 87 -4.85 2.73 11.86
CA THR A 87 -6.16 3.08 11.31
C THR A 87 -6.05 3.33 9.81
N PHE A 88 -7.17 3.36 9.12
CA PHE A 88 -7.17 3.70 7.69
C PHE A 88 -6.67 5.12 7.40
N GLU A 89 -6.70 6.00 8.39
CA GLU A 89 -6.24 7.38 8.28
C GLU A 89 -4.73 7.49 8.50
N ASN A 90 -4.15 6.75 9.48
CA ASN A 90 -2.75 6.93 9.84
C ASN A 90 -1.78 6.02 9.05
N VAL A 91 -2.20 4.84 8.60
CA VAL A 91 -1.34 3.90 7.86
C VAL A 91 -0.72 4.50 6.61
N PRO A 92 -1.46 5.22 5.73
CA PRO A 92 -0.84 5.83 4.55
C PRO A 92 0.29 6.79 4.89
N GLN A 93 0.11 7.64 5.89
CA GLN A 93 1.11 8.63 6.32
C GLN A 93 2.33 7.96 6.97
N LEU A 94 2.10 6.97 7.83
CA LEU A 94 3.18 6.20 8.46
C LEU A 94 4.00 5.42 7.43
N ALA A 95 3.33 4.78 6.46
CA ALA A 95 4.00 4.05 5.39
C ALA A 95 4.83 4.99 4.51
N LEU A 96 4.30 6.17 4.17
CA LEU A 96 5.03 7.22 3.47
C LEU A 96 6.29 7.65 4.23
N GLN A 97 6.11 8.02 5.50
CA GLN A 97 7.21 8.46 6.37
C GLN A 97 8.31 7.39 6.44
N TYR A 98 7.96 6.16 6.81
CA TYR A 98 8.95 5.10 6.97
C TYR A 98 9.59 4.67 5.66
N SER A 99 8.83 4.66 4.55
CA SER A 99 9.42 4.42 3.23
C SER A 99 10.43 5.50 2.86
N SER A 100 10.10 6.77 3.10
CA SER A 100 11.01 7.91 2.86
C SER A 100 12.27 7.82 3.69
N GLU A 101 12.16 7.50 5.01
CA GLU A 101 13.31 7.27 5.91
C GLU A 101 14.22 6.14 5.40
N LEU A 102 13.69 5.17 4.67
CA LEU A 102 14.41 4.04 4.09
C LEU A 102 14.90 4.30 2.66
N GLY A 103 14.80 5.54 2.16
CA GLY A 103 15.23 5.94 0.82
C GLY A 103 14.19 5.78 -0.27
N GLY A 104 12.95 5.44 0.05
CA GLY A 104 11.79 5.44 -0.86
C GLY A 104 11.72 4.32 -1.89
N GLY A 105 12.78 3.53 -2.06
CA GLY A 105 12.97 2.59 -3.18
C GLY A 105 12.24 1.25 -3.05
N VAL A 106 11.64 0.94 -1.91
CA VAL A 106 10.90 -0.32 -1.68
C VAL A 106 9.53 -0.24 -2.34
N PRO A 107 9.20 -1.09 -3.33
CA PRO A 107 7.85 -1.12 -3.89
C PRO A 107 6.87 -1.74 -2.89
N PHE A 108 5.83 -1.00 -2.55
CA PHE A 108 4.78 -1.51 -1.68
C PHE A 108 3.40 -1.03 -2.12
N GLY A 109 2.35 -1.75 -1.70
CA GLY A 109 0.97 -1.35 -1.86
C GLY A 109 0.27 -1.25 -0.50
N LEU A 110 -0.78 -0.43 -0.41
CA LEU A 110 -1.67 -0.38 0.74
C LEU A 110 -2.94 -1.18 0.42
N HIS A 111 -3.24 -2.18 1.23
CA HIS A 111 -4.33 -3.12 0.99
C HIS A 111 -5.35 -3.12 2.15
N VAL A 112 -6.60 -2.88 1.80
CA VAL A 112 -7.70 -3.05 2.76
C VAL A 112 -8.17 -4.50 2.69
N ASP A 113 -7.99 -5.21 3.79
CA ASP A 113 -8.36 -6.62 3.89
C ASP A 113 -9.74 -6.80 4.52
N HIS A 114 -10.41 -7.90 4.17
CA HIS A 114 -11.70 -8.30 4.71
C HIS A 114 -12.77 -7.18 4.72
N TYR A 115 -12.90 -6.45 3.62
CA TYR A 115 -13.97 -5.46 3.46
C TYR A 115 -15.27 -6.14 3.02
N ALA A 116 -15.88 -6.90 3.94
CA ALA A 116 -17.08 -7.68 3.64
C ALA A 116 -18.25 -6.80 3.17
N ILE A 117 -18.81 -7.14 2.01
CA ILE A 117 -20.04 -6.58 1.45
C ILE A 117 -21.02 -7.76 1.27
N LYS A 118 -22.07 -7.81 2.08
CA LYS A 118 -22.99 -8.95 2.15
C LYS A 118 -24.24 -8.78 1.30
N SER A 119 -24.54 -7.56 0.87
CA SER A 119 -25.75 -7.22 0.13
C SER A 119 -25.55 -6.01 -0.75
N ARG A 120 -26.49 -5.77 -1.67
CA ARG A 120 -26.54 -4.53 -2.47
C ARG A 120 -26.68 -3.28 -1.60
N GLU A 121 -27.43 -3.36 -0.51
CA GLU A 121 -27.59 -2.26 0.43
C GLU A 121 -26.27 -1.93 1.14
N ASP A 122 -25.56 -2.96 1.60
CA ASP A 122 -24.22 -2.81 2.19
C ASP A 122 -23.24 -2.16 1.20
N LEU A 123 -23.29 -2.57 -0.08
CA LEU A 123 -22.46 -1.94 -1.12
C LEU A 123 -22.74 -0.44 -1.21
N LEU A 124 -24.00 -0.05 -1.33
CA LEU A 124 -24.37 1.36 -1.45
C LEU A 124 -23.94 2.18 -0.23
N LYS A 125 -24.07 1.63 0.97
CA LYS A 125 -23.60 2.27 2.22
C LYS A 125 -22.07 2.34 2.30
N SER A 126 -21.38 1.41 1.66
CA SER A 126 -19.90 1.34 1.68
C SER A 126 -19.22 2.28 0.68
N ILE A 127 -19.89 2.69 -0.39
CA ILE A 127 -19.32 3.54 -1.45
C ILE A 127 -18.64 4.80 -0.90
N PRO A 128 -19.24 5.60 0.00
CA PRO A 128 -18.58 6.79 0.52
C PRO A 128 -17.29 6.48 1.27
N HIS A 129 -17.28 5.39 2.04
CA HIS A 129 -16.07 4.96 2.76
C HIS A 129 -14.99 4.44 1.81
N LEU A 130 -15.35 3.59 0.84
CA LEU A 130 -14.41 3.11 -0.17
C LEU A 130 -13.78 4.28 -0.97
N ARG A 131 -14.58 5.28 -1.32
CA ARG A 131 -14.08 6.50 -1.97
C ARG A 131 -13.04 7.21 -1.09
N LYS A 132 -13.35 7.41 0.19
CA LYS A 132 -12.44 8.02 1.17
C LYS A 132 -11.12 7.24 1.29
N LEU A 133 -11.16 5.90 1.28
CA LEU A 133 -9.97 5.07 1.28
C LEU A 133 -9.09 5.32 0.05
N VAL A 134 -9.70 5.33 -1.15
CA VAL A 134 -8.97 5.64 -2.39
C VAL A 134 -8.37 7.04 -2.33
N GLU A 135 -9.15 8.04 -1.90
CA GLU A 135 -8.70 9.43 -1.74
C GLU A 135 -7.60 9.60 -0.69
N SER A 136 -7.45 8.64 0.25
CA SER A 136 -6.37 8.63 1.26
C SER A 136 -5.12 7.87 0.81
N GLY A 137 -5.08 7.32 -0.41
CA GLY A 137 -3.91 6.64 -0.96
C GLY A 137 -3.91 5.11 -0.85
N TRP A 138 -5.00 4.48 -0.40
CA TRP A 138 -5.13 3.03 -0.45
C TRP A 138 -5.19 2.55 -1.90
N THR A 139 -4.47 1.45 -2.22
CA THR A 139 -4.23 1.03 -3.61
C THR A 139 -4.88 -0.29 -3.99
N SER A 140 -5.48 -0.98 -3.04
CA SER A 140 -6.26 -2.20 -3.28
C SER A 140 -7.20 -2.52 -2.12
N VAL A 141 -8.21 -3.32 -2.39
CA VAL A 141 -9.20 -3.80 -1.40
C VAL A 141 -9.65 -5.21 -1.75
N ALA A 142 -9.77 -6.08 -0.74
CA ALA A 142 -10.44 -7.38 -0.82
C ALA A 142 -11.89 -7.24 -0.32
N ILE A 143 -12.84 -7.57 -1.20
CA ILE A 143 -14.29 -7.52 -0.93
C ILE A 143 -14.83 -8.94 -0.81
#